data_3eea8a53624a07d0c9536e0e43e99321
#
_entry.id   3eea8a53624a07d0c9536e0e43e99321
#
_cell.length_a   1.000
_cell.length_b   1.000
_cell.length_c   1.000
_cell.angle_alpha   90.00
_cell.angle_beta   90.00
_cell.angle_gamma   90.00
#
_symmetry.space_group_name_H-M   'P 1'
#
loop_
_entity.id
_entity.type
_entity.pdbx_description
1 polymer ?
#
loop_
_entity_poly.entity_id
_entity_poly.type
_entity_poly.pdbx_seq_one_letter_code
_entity_poly.pdbx_strand_id
1 'polypeptide(L)'
;MRRFTAYIFDLDGVLCHTDKFHFAAWAALAKKLDLPFDASVNDRLRGVSRMESLDIVLGEKKDAFTAEQKKSFAEEKNAIYRGYLQTMTPADLDEDVRSTLLKLRVDGHKLAVGSSSKNAPLILERIGLGSFFDAVADGTQITHSKPDPEVFLLAAKLLGVKPDAALVVEDAEAGIQAAKAGGFCAAGIGPAANSLLADFRLQKLSDLLKTPA
;
A
#
# COMPACT_ATOMS: atom_id res chain seq x y z
N MET A 1 -25.72 16.23 1.65
CA MET A 1 -25.03 15.70 0.45
C MET A 1 -23.81 14.96 0.97
N ARG A 2 -23.61 13.67 0.61
CA ARG A 2 -22.40 12.94 1.04
C ARG A 2 -21.18 13.62 0.45
N ARG A 3 -20.16 13.93 1.27
CA ARG A 3 -18.94 14.57 0.80
C ARG A 3 -18.13 13.64 -0.11
N PHE A 4 -18.08 12.34 0.21
CA PHE A 4 -17.38 11.33 -0.58
C PHE A 4 -18.36 10.25 -1.05
N THR A 5 -18.25 9.88 -2.32
CA THR A 5 -19.00 8.77 -2.93
C THR A 5 -18.17 7.50 -3.02
N ALA A 6 -16.85 7.63 -2.84
CA ALA A 6 -15.91 6.52 -2.92
C ALA A 6 -14.80 6.63 -1.86
N TYR A 7 -14.23 5.48 -1.50
CA TYR A 7 -13.04 5.36 -0.69
C TYR A 7 -12.01 4.52 -1.44
N ILE A 8 -10.76 5.00 -1.46
CA ILE A 8 -9.63 4.29 -2.07
C ILE A 8 -8.64 4.01 -0.96
N PHE A 9 -8.37 2.74 -0.71
CA PHE A 9 -7.48 2.31 0.38
C PHE A 9 -6.12 1.91 -0.20
N ASP A 10 -5.05 2.35 0.45
CA ASP A 10 -3.82 1.59 0.33
C ASP A 10 -4.02 0.20 0.94
N LEU A 11 -3.10 -0.72 0.66
CA LEU A 11 -3.19 -2.10 1.10
C LEU A 11 -2.34 -2.35 2.34
N ASP A 12 -1.03 -2.13 2.20
CA ASP A 12 -0.04 -2.47 3.22
C ASP A 12 0.01 -1.41 4.33
N GLY A 13 -0.36 -1.76 5.55
CA GLY A 13 -0.45 -0.82 6.67
C GLY A 13 -1.83 -0.19 6.86
N VAL A 14 -2.76 -0.36 5.90
CA VAL A 14 -4.14 0.11 5.97
C VAL A 14 -5.13 -1.06 6.08
N LEU A 15 -5.13 -1.97 5.13
CA LEU A 15 -6.03 -3.13 5.12
C LEU A 15 -5.42 -4.37 5.79
N CYS A 16 -4.11 -4.51 5.73
CA CYS A 16 -3.37 -5.59 6.37
C CYS A 16 -1.94 -5.17 6.67
N HIS A 17 -1.23 -5.98 7.46
CA HIS A 17 0.13 -5.70 7.89
C HIS A 17 1.10 -6.74 7.33
N THR A 18 1.75 -6.43 6.20
CA THR A 18 2.74 -7.30 5.55
C THR A 18 4.18 -6.88 5.82
N ASP A 19 4.42 -5.81 6.59
CA ASP A 19 5.74 -5.28 6.93
C ASP A 19 6.71 -6.35 7.43
N LYS A 20 6.25 -7.25 8.31
CA LYS A 20 7.03 -8.38 8.82
C LYS A 20 7.57 -9.28 7.71
N PHE A 21 6.78 -9.51 6.67
CA PHE A 21 7.16 -10.34 5.52
C PHE A 21 8.11 -9.60 4.58
N HIS A 22 7.90 -8.29 4.40
CA HIS A 22 8.83 -7.43 3.67
C HIS A 22 10.20 -7.42 4.35
N PHE A 23 10.22 -7.20 5.67
CA PHE A 23 11.45 -7.22 6.47
C PHE A 23 12.18 -8.57 6.33
N ALA A 24 11.48 -9.69 6.56
CA ALA A 24 12.06 -11.02 6.50
C ALA A 24 12.64 -11.34 5.11
N ALA A 25 11.94 -10.96 4.04
CA ALA A 25 12.40 -11.19 2.68
C ALA A 25 13.62 -10.34 2.30
N TRP A 26 13.67 -9.07 2.72
CA TRP A 26 14.85 -8.22 2.51
C TRP A 26 16.03 -8.67 3.36
N ALA A 27 15.80 -9.05 4.63
CA ALA A 27 16.84 -9.59 5.50
C ALA A 27 17.47 -10.88 4.93
N ALA A 28 16.65 -11.76 4.37
CA ALA A 28 17.13 -13.00 3.71
C ALA A 28 18.01 -12.69 2.49
N LEU A 29 17.60 -11.75 1.63
CA LEU A 29 18.41 -11.33 0.49
C LEU A 29 19.69 -10.65 0.94
N ALA A 30 19.63 -9.71 1.88
CA ALA A 30 20.79 -8.98 2.38
C ALA A 30 21.82 -9.94 3.00
N LYS A 31 21.36 -10.93 3.79
CA LYS A 31 22.22 -11.98 4.34
C LYS A 31 22.95 -12.77 3.24
N LYS A 32 22.24 -13.14 2.16
CA LYS A 32 22.84 -13.85 1.03
C LYS A 32 23.92 -13.04 0.32
N LEU A 33 23.73 -11.71 0.26
CA LEU A 33 24.65 -10.78 -0.42
C LEU A 33 25.75 -10.24 0.53
N ASP A 34 25.80 -10.71 1.76
CA ASP A 34 26.71 -10.21 2.81
C ASP A 34 26.60 -8.69 2.97
N LEU A 35 25.37 -8.21 3.16
CA LEU A 35 25.03 -6.81 3.36
C LEU A 35 24.42 -6.59 4.75
N PRO A 36 24.71 -5.44 5.40
CA PRO A 36 24.03 -5.07 6.64
C PRO A 36 22.54 -4.76 6.35
N PHE A 37 21.65 -5.27 7.19
CA PHE A 37 20.23 -4.98 7.12
C PHE A 37 19.61 -5.02 8.51
N ASP A 38 19.02 -3.92 8.92
CA ASP A 38 18.38 -3.74 10.22
C ASP A 38 17.05 -2.96 10.08
N ALA A 39 16.43 -2.65 11.21
CA ALA A 39 15.18 -1.91 11.25
C ALA A 39 15.32 -0.51 10.62
N SER A 40 16.47 0.16 10.81
CA SER A 40 16.68 1.51 10.28
C SER A 40 16.78 1.53 8.75
N VAL A 41 17.42 0.52 8.16
CA VAL A 41 17.42 0.33 6.71
C VAL A 41 16.00 0.03 6.22
N ASN A 42 15.28 -0.88 6.92
CA ASN A 42 13.92 -1.26 6.54
C ASN A 42 12.93 -0.07 6.58
N ASP A 43 13.06 0.83 7.54
CA ASP A 43 12.18 2.00 7.63
C ASP A 43 12.29 2.93 6.41
N ARG A 44 13.47 2.96 5.77
CA ARG A 44 13.70 3.71 4.53
C ARG A 44 13.05 3.08 3.29
N LEU A 45 12.56 1.84 3.40
CA LEU A 45 11.92 1.11 2.29
C LEU A 45 10.41 1.36 2.21
N ARG A 46 9.81 2.04 3.20
CA ARG A 46 8.38 2.29 3.25
C ARG A 46 7.94 3.22 2.12
N GLY A 47 6.92 2.80 1.38
CA GLY A 47 6.31 3.60 0.31
C GLY A 47 7.13 3.71 -0.98
N VAL A 48 8.35 3.16 -1.04
CA VAL A 48 9.18 3.21 -2.25
C VAL A 48 9.03 1.96 -3.11
N SER A 49 9.38 2.07 -4.39
CA SER A 49 9.31 0.95 -5.33
C SER A 49 10.27 -0.18 -4.96
N ARG A 50 10.02 -1.38 -5.49
CA ARG A 50 10.90 -2.55 -5.25
C ARG A 50 12.33 -2.31 -5.69
N MET A 51 12.54 -1.63 -6.82
CA MET A 51 13.89 -1.39 -7.34
C MET A 51 14.62 -0.33 -6.53
N GLU A 52 13.95 0.73 -6.12
CA GLU A 52 14.50 1.73 -5.20
C GLU A 52 14.81 1.12 -3.83
N SER A 53 13.92 0.26 -3.30
CA SER A 53 14.19 -0.49 -2.08
C SER A 53 15.45 -1.35 -2.21
N LEU A 54 15.64 -2.02 -3.36
CA LEU A 54 16.86 -2.80 -3.60
C LEU A 54 18.09 -1.90 -3.60
N ASP A 55 18.05 -0.75 -4.25
CA ASP A 55 19.20 0.18 -4.28
C ASP A 55 19.54 0.71 -2.88
N ILE A 56 18.53 0.94 -2.03
CA ILE A 56 18.73 1.29 -0.62
C ILE A 56 19.40 0.14 0.14
N VAL A 57 18.97 -1.11 -0.06
CA VAL A 57 19.56 -2.29 0.58
C VAL A 57 20.98 -2.56 0.11
N LEU A 58 21.28 -2.38 -1.18
CA LEU A 58 22.61 -2.51 -1.75
C LEU A 58 23.55 -1.40 -1.24
N GLY A 59 23.03 -0.23 -0.87
CA GLY A 59 23.79 0.89 -0.35
C GLY A 59 24.92 1.32 -1.29
N GLU A 60 26.13 1.46 -0.76
CA GLU A 60 27.32 1.86 -1.55
C GLU A 60 27.70 0.83 -2.63
N LYS A 61 27.27 -0.44 -2.48
CA LYS A 61 27.56 -1.50 -3.46
C LYS A 61 26.59 -1.49 -4.65
N LYS A 62 25.59 -0.59 -4.70
CA LYS A 62 24.56 -0.60 -5.74
C LYS A 62 25.12 -0.53 -7.17
N ASP A 63 26.22 0.21 -7.35
CA ASP A 63 26.84 0.42 -8.66
C ASP A 63 27.81 -0.71 -9.06
N ALA A 64 28.08 -1.67 -8.14
CA ALA A 64 28.86 -2.88 -8.41
C ALA A 64 28.06 -3.97 -9.14
N PHE A 65 26.75 -3.82 -9.28
CA PHE A 65 25.85 -4.82 -9.86
C PHE A 65 25.23 -4.31 -11.18
N THR A 66 25.17 -5.20 -12.17
CA THR A 66 24.50 -4.90 -13.43
C THR A 66 22.97 -4.81 -13.25
N ALA A 67 22.27 -4.21 -14.23
CA ALA A 67 20.81 -4.14 -14.22
C ALA A 67 20.15 -5.54 -14.15
N GLU A 68 20.75 -6.53 -14.86
CA GLU A 68 20.28 -7.91 -14.84
C GLU A 68 20.44 -8.56 -13.48
N GLN A 69 21.57 -8.33 -12.80
CA GLN A 69 21.79 -8.82 -11.44
C GLN A 69 20.80 -8.20 -10.46
N LYS A 70 20.61 -6.88 -10.52
CA LYS A 70 19.61 -6.18 -9.70
C LYS A 70 18.19 -6.73 -9.94
N LYS A 71 17.81 -6.95 -11.19
CA LYS A 71 16.53 -7.57 -11.53
C LYS A 71 16.39 -8.97 -10.90
N SER A 72 17.43 -9.80 -11.02
CA SER A 72 17.45 -11.14 -10.41
C SER A 72 17.30 -11.08 -8.88
N PHE A 73 17.99 -10.17 -8.20
CA PHE A 73 17.86 -9.98 -6.75
C PHE A 73 16.45 -9.53 -6.34
N ALA A 74 15.87 -8.61 -7.10
CA ALA A 74 14.51 -8.16 -6.85
C ALA A 74 13.47 -9.27 -7.06
N GLU A 75 13.67 -10.14 -8.05
CA GLU A 75 12.83 -11.32 -8.31
C GLU A 75 12.99 -12.36 -7.20
N GLU A 76 14.21 -12.64 -6.76
CA GLU A 76 14.49 -13.56 -5.65
C GLU A 76 13.83 -13.08 -4.34
N LYS A 77 14.06 -11.82 -3.97
CA LYS A 77 13.38 -11.22 -2.80
C LYS A 77 11.87 -11.36 -2.91
N ASN A 78 11.31 -11.11 -4.10
CA ASN A 78 9.88 -11.22 -4.31
C ASN A 78 9.38 -12.66 -4.19
N ALA A 79 10.14 -13.65 -4.64
CA ALA A 79 9.81 -15.07 -4.48
C ALA A 79 9.74 -15.46 -2.99
N ILE A 80 10.73 -15.02 -2.18
CA ILE A 80 10.74 -15.22 -0.73
C ILE A 80 9.51 -14.54 -0.10
N TYR A 81 9.23 -13.28 -0.45
CA TYR A 81 8.09 -12.53 0.05
C TYR A 81 6.76 -13.23 -0.28
N ARG A 82 6.58 -13.69 -1.52
CA ARG A 82 5.39 -14.44 -1.93
C ARG A 82 5.23 -15.75 -1.16
N GLY A 83 6.33 -16.40 -0.81
CA GLY A 83 6.31 -17.58 0.08
C GLY A 83 5.69 -17.25 1.44
N TYR A 84 6.05 -16.11 2.04
CA TYR A 84 5.43 -15.65 3.28
C TYR A 84 3.95 -15.27 3.09
N LEU A 85 3.59 -14.60 1.98
CA LEU A 85 2.19 -14.25 1.71
C LEU A 85 1.28 -15.48 1.63
N GLN A 86 1.79 -16.64 1.20
CA GLN A 86 1.01 -17.90 1.17
C GLN A 86 0.60 -18.38 2.58
N THR A 87 1.26 -17.91 3.62
CA THR A 87 0.87 -18.24 5.00
C THR A 87 -0.26 -17.39 5.54
N MET A 88 -0.62 -16.30 4.85
CA MET A 88 -1.74 -15.44 5.24
C MET A 88 -3.08 -16.16 5.07
N THR A 89 -4.02 -15.79 5.91
CA THR A 89 -5.38 -16.33 5.97
C THR A 89 -6.39 -15.20 6.19
N PRO A 90 -7.69 -15.42 6.08
CA PRO A 90 -8.69 -14.42 6.43
C PRO A 90 -8.65 -13.92 7.90
N ALA A 91 -7.95 -14.63 8.79
CA ALA A 91 -7.72 -14.19 10.17
C ALA A 91 -6.66 -13.07 10.28
N ASP A 92 -5.87 -12.83 9.22
CA ASP A 92 -4.93 -11.70 9.16
C ASP A 92 -5.62 -10.37 8.77
N LEU A 93 -6.90 -10.39 8.46
CA LEU A 93 -7.72 -9.20 8.31
C LEU A 93 -8.29 -8.78 9.65
N ASP A 94 -7.91 -7.59 10.13
CA ASP A 94 -8.42 -7.06 11.39
C ASP A 94 -9.95 -6.86 11.36
N GLU A 95 -10.63 -7.12 12.47
CA GLU A 95 -12.08 -7.02 12.56
C GLU A 95 -12.58 -5.58 12.43
N ASP A 96 -11.80 -4.58 12.89
CA ASP A 96 -12.13 -3.16 12.68
C ASP A 96 -12.09 -2.81 11.19
N VAL A 97 -11.13 -3.36 10.44
CA VAL A 97 -11.04 -3.20 8.98
C VAL A 97 -12.24 -3.87 8.31
N ARG A 98 -12.49 -5.13 8.62
CA ARG A 98 -13.61 -5.92 8.04
C ARG A 98 -14.95 -5.22 8.25
N SER A 99 -15.27 -4.87 9.50
CA SER A 99 -16.55 -4.26 9.85
C SER A 99 -16.72 -2.88 9.22
N THR A 100 -15.64 -2.08 9.16
CA THR A 100 -15.66 -0.76 8.53
C THR A 100 -15.93 -0.86 7.02
N LEU A 101 -15.23 -1.75 6.31
CA LEU A 101 -15.44 -1.97 4.89
C LEU A 101 -16.87 -2.42 4.59
N LEU A 102 -17.41 -3.35 5.37
CA LEU A 102 -18.81 -3.80 5.23
C LEU A 102 -19.78 -2.64 5.44
N LYS A 103 -19.57 -1.82 6.46
CA LYS A 103 -20.43 -0.66 6.74
C LYS A 103 -20.39 0.36 5.62
N LEU A 104 -19.23 0.72 5.10
CA LEU A 104 -19.11 1.63 3.96
C LEU A 104 -19.83 1.11 2.72
N ARG A 105 -19.76 -0.20 2.47
CA ARG A 105 -20.47 -0.83 1.36
C ARG A 105 -21.99 -0.79 1.55
N VAL A 106 -22.47 -1.10 2.76
CA VAL A 106 -23.93 -1.01 3.10
C VAL A 106 -24.43 0.43 2.95
N ASP A 107 -23.60 1.42 3.29
CA ASP A 107 -23.91 2.84 3.10
C ASP A 107 -23.90 3.28 1.63
N GLY A 108 -23.55 2.37 0.70
CA GLY A 108 -23.60 2.58 -0.74
C GLY A 108 -22.39 3.34 -1.30
N HIS A 109 -21.25 3.31 -0.61
CA HIS A 109 -20.00 3.86 -1.14
C HIS A 109 -19.31 2.87 -2.10
N LYS A 110 -18.65 3.39 -3.12
CA LYS A 110 -17.74 2.61 -3.96
C LYS A 110 -16.40 2.45 -3.23
N LEU A 111 -15.82 1.25 -3.29
CA LEU A 111 -14.60 0.91 -2.58
C LEU A 111 -13.54 0.40 -3.56
N ALA A 112 -12.33 0.96 -3.51
CA ALA A 112 -11.22 0.49 -4.31
C ALA A 112 -9.94 0.34 -3.48
N VAL A 113 -9.00 -0.44 -4.04
CA VAL A 113 -7.61 -0.49 -3.57
C VAL A 113 -6.73 0.28 -4.54
N GLY A 114 -5.77 1.05 -3.99
CA GLY A 114 -4.73 1.75 -4.74
C GLY A 114 -3.36 1.46 -4.13
N SER A 115 -2.70 0.38 -4.56
CA SER A 115 -1.44 -0.10 -3.99
C SER A 115 -0.32 -0.12 -5.02
N SER A 116 0.90 0.31 -4.63
CA SER A 116 2.10 0.14 -5.48
C SER A 116 2.62 -1.31 -5.51
N SER A 117 2.03 -2.20 -4.71
CA SER A 117 2.43 -3.62 -4.66
C SER A 117 1.94 -4.39 -5.88
N LYS A 118 2.85 -5.08 -6.56
CA LYS A 118 2.50 -6.04 -7.63
C LYS A 118 1.88 -7.34 -7.09
N ASN A 119 1.83 -7.52 -5.77
CA ASN A 119 1.24 -8.69 -5.12
C ASN A 119 -0.12 -8.37 -4.49
N ALA A 120 -0.69 -7.19 -4.72
CA ALA A 120 -1.98 -6.80 -4.15
C ALA A 120 -3.10 -7.82 -4.40
N PRO A 121 -3.29 -8.37 -5.60
CA PRO A 121 -4.32 -9.40 -5.82
C PRO A 121 -4.12 -10.64 -4.95
N LEU A 122 -2.88 -11.13 -4.81
CA LEU A 122 -2.58 -12.28 -3.97
C LEU A 122 -2.88 -12.00 -2.50
N ILE A 123 -2.49 -10.82 -2.00
CA ILE A 123 -2.75 -10.44 -0.60
C ILE A 123 -4.25 -10.38 -0.34
N LEU A 124 -5.01 -9.69 -1.21
CA LEU A 124 -6.46 -9.60 -1.11
C LEU A 124 -7.14 -10.97 -1.11
N GLU A 125 -6.71 -11.87 -1.99
CA GLU A 125 -7.21 -13.25 -2.02
C GLU A 125 -6.96 -13.95 -0.68
N ARG A 126 -5.72 -13.87 -0.17
CA ARG A 126 -5.32 -14.55 1.07
C ARG A 126 -6.07 -14.06 2.31
N ILE A 127 -6.35 -12.76 2.40
CA ILE A 127 -7.12 -12.18 3.52
C ILE A 127 -8.65 -12.26 3.33
N GLY A 128 -9.12 -12.91 2.26
CA GLY A 128 -10.56 -13.12 2.01
C GLY A 128 -11.27 -11.91 1.40
N LEU A 129 -10.54 -10.98 0.77
CA LEU A 129 -11.08 -9.79 0.09
C LEU A 129 -10.91 -9.81 -1.44
N GLY A 130 -10.59 -10.97 -2.05
CA GLY A 130 -10.26 -11.08 -3.48
C GLY A 130 -11.29 -10.51 -4.45
N SER A 131 -12.58 -10.59 -4.12
CA SER A 131 -13.68 -10.03 -4.93
C SER A 131 -14.49 -8.97 -4.19
N PHE A 132 -13.96 -8.43 -3.10
CA PHE A 132 -14.71 -7.49 -2.26
C PHE A 132 -14.76 -6.08 -2.86
N PHE A 133 -13.69 -5.58 -3.47
CA PHE A 133 -13.59 -4.21 -3.97
C PHE A 133 -14.20 -4.06 -5.35
N ASP A 134 -14.77 -2.86 -5.63
CA ASP A 134 -15.32 -2.51 -6.94
C ASP A 134 -14.22 -2.29 -7.98
N ALA A 135 -13.00 -1.93 -7.52
CA ALA A 135 -11.82 -1.78 -8.35
C ALA A 135 -10.54 -2.05 -7.55
N VAL A 136 -9.52 -2.57 -8.23
CA VAL A 136 -8.17 -2.72 -7.69
C VAL A 136 -7.19 -2.15 -8.70
N ALA A 137 -6.46 -1.11 -8.30
CA ALA A 137 -5.32 -0.58 -9.01
C ALA A 137 -4.05 -1.04 -8.27
N ASP A 138 -3.14 -1.70 -8.96
CA ASP A 138 -1.94 -2.27 -8.37
C ASP A 138 -0.65 -1.96 -9.14
N GLY A 139 0.49 -2.35 -8.58
CA GLY A 139 1.81 -2.09 -9.14
C GLY A 139 2.11 -2.77 -10.47
N THR A 140 1.21 -3.60 -11.02
CA THR A 140 1.34 -4.17 -12.37
C THR A 140 0.77 -3.26 -13.45
N GLN A 141 -0.07 -2.31 -13.06
CA GLN A 141 -0.87 -1.45 -13.93
C GLN A 141 -0.33 -0.01 -14.01
N ILE A 142 0.69 0.31 -13.22
CA ILE A 142 1.27 1.65 -13.12
C ILE A 142 2.74 1.66 -13.56
N THR A 143 3.20 2.82 -13.97
CA THR A 143 4.59 3.09 -14.35
C THR A 143 5.36 3.75 -13.21
N HIS A 144 4.70 4.65 -12.49
CA HIS A 144 5.29 5.43 -11.40
C HIS A 144 4.65 5.05 -10.07
N SER A 145 5.50 4.75 -9.08
CA SER A 145 5.05 4.49 -7.71
C SER A 145 4.82 5.80 -6.95
N LYS A 146 4.10 5.74 -5.83
CA LYS A 146 3.97 6.84 -4.87
C LYS A 146 5.36 7.45 -4.58
N PRO A 147 5.51 8.79 -4.55
CA PRO A 147 4.47 9.82 -4.40
C PRO A 147 3.79 10.27 -5.71
N ASP A 148 4.02 9.60 -6.85
CA ASP A 148 3.25 9.86 -8.07
C ASP A 148 1.78 9.46 -7.85
N PRO A 149 0.79 10.27 -8.29
CA PRO A 149 -0.63 9.99 -8.08
C PRO A 149 -1.21 8.88 -8.96
N GLU A 150 -0.44 8.28 -9.86
CA GLU A 150 -0.89 7.38 -10.92
C GLU A 150 -1.80 6.27 -10.40
N VAL A 151 -1.44 5.61 -9.29
CA VAL A 151 -2.21 4.49 -8.75
C VAL A 151 -3.59 4.91 -8.24
N PHE A 152 -3.71 6.07 -7.59
CA PHE A 152 -4.99 6.56 -7.08
C PHE A 152 -5.86 7.13 -8.19
N LEU A 153 -5.26 7.81 -9.17
CA LEU A 153 -5.97 8.27 -10.36
C LEU A 153 -6.52 7.10 -11.17
N LEU A 154 -5.74 6.00 -11.30
CA LEU A 154 -6.20 4.77 -11.92
C LEU A 154 -7.37 4.14 -11.15
N ALA A 155 -7.27 4.05 -9.82
CA ALA A 155 -8.35 3.53 -8.98
C ALA A 155 -9.65 4.35 -9.14
N ALA A 156 -9.56 5.68 -9.11
CA ALA A 156 -10.70 6.57 -9.32
C ALA A 156 -11.31 6.42 -10.72
N LYS A 157 -10.46 6.30 -11.74
CA LYS A 157 -10.89 6.04 -13.14
C LYS A 157 -11.66 4.71 -13.25
N LEU A 158 -11.15 3.65 -12.64
CA LEU A 158 -11.80 2.33 -12.63
C LEU A 158 -13.15 2.36 -11.89
N LEU A 159 -13.25 3.14 -10.80
CA LEU A 159 -14.52 3.38 -10.10
C LEU A 159 -15.49 4.29 -10.87
N GLY A 160 -15.01 5.02 -11.88
CA GLY A 160 -15.81 6.03 -12.58
C GLY A 160 -16.18 7.22 -11.68
N VAL A 161 -15.25 7.67 -10.81
CA VAL A 161 -15.42 8.82 -9.92
C VAL A 161 -14.35 9.87 -10.16
N LYS A 162 -14.66 11.13 -9.82
CA LYS A 162 -13.66 12.20 -9.82
C LYS A 162 -12.82 12.13 -8.54
N PRO A 163 -11.56 12.61 -8.56
CA PRO A 163 -10.71 12.64 -7.38
C PRO A 163 -11.33 13.36 -6.17
N ASP A 164 -11.99 14.50 -6.40
CA ASP A 164 -12.63 15.31 -5.35
C ASP A 164 -13.84 14.63 -4.68
N ALA A 165 -14.38 13.58 -5.32
CA ALA A 165 -15.48 12.77 -4.80
C ALA A 165 -15.00 11.51 -4.05
N ALA A 166 -13.69 11.28 -3.96
CA ALA A 166 -13.10 10.14 -3.29
C ALA A 166 -12.18 10.55 -2.13
N LEU A 167 -12.17 9.73 -1.07
CA LEU A 167 -11.21 9.84 0.04
C LEU A 167 -10.18 8.72 -0.08
N VAL A 168 -8.90 9.08 -0.11
CA VAL A 168 -7.79 8.13 -0.04
C VAL A 168 -7.42 7.88 1.42
N VAL A 169 -7.20 6.62 1.79
CA VAL A 169 -6.73 6.20 3.12
C VAL A 169 -5.34 5.60 3.00
N GLU A 170 -4.39 6.12 3.77
CA GLU A 170 -2.97 5.84 3.63
C GLU A 170 -2.22 5.81 4.98
N ASP A 171 -1.18 4.96 5.07
CA ASP A 171 -0.32 4.87 6.26
C ASP A 171 1.07 5.49 6.06
N ALA A 172 1.44 5.85 4.81
CA ALA A 172 2.75 6.38 4.45
C ALA A 172 2.68 7.82 3.92
N GLU A 173 3.69 8.63 4.24
CA GLU A 173 3.78 10.02 3.79
C GLU A 173 3.79 10.13 2.25
N ALA A 174 4.50 9.23 1.55
CA ALA A 174 4.53 9.21 0.09
C ALA A 174 3.14 8.98 -0.53
N GLY A 175 2.29 8.19 0.13
CA GLY A 175 0.93 7.97 -0.34
C GLY A 175 0.01 9.16 -0.05
N ILE A 176 0.16 9.85 1.07
CA ILE A 176 -0.54 11.11 1.32
C ILE A 176 -0.16 12.15 0.25
N GLN A 177 1.13 12.27 -0.07
CA GLN A 177 1.61 13.16 -1.14
C GLN A 177 1.00 12.79 -2.50
N ALA A 178 0.96 11.49 -2.83
CA ALA A 178 0.34 10.99 -4.06
C ALA A 178 -1.16 11.35 -4.12
N ALA A 179 -1.90 11.16 -3.03
CA ALA A 179 -3.31 11.52 -2.96
C ALA A 179 -3.51 13.03 -3.18
N LYS A 180 -2.72 13.87 -2.52
CA LYS A 180 -2.80 15.34 -2.67
C LYS A 180 -2.42 15.79 -4.08
N ALA A 181 -1.37 15.21 -4.67
CA ALA A 181 -0.96 15.49 -6.05
C ALA A 181 -2.04 15.11 -7.07
N GLY A 182 -2.81 14.04 -6.79
CA GLY A 182 -3.95 13.59 -7.61
C GLY A 182 -5.25 14.38 -7.39
N GLY A 183 -5.26 15.37 -6.47
CA GLY A 183 -6.46 16.17 -6.17
C GLY A 183 -7.47 15.49 -5.24
N PHE A 184 -7.06 14.45 -4.52
CA PHE A 184 -7.89 13.77 -3.53
C PHE A 184 -7.85 14.45 -2.17
N CYS A 185 -8.92 14.24 -1.37
CA CYS A 185 -8.79 14.30 0.08
C CYS A 185 -8.04 13.05 0.57
N ALA A 186 -7.25 13.22 1.63
CA ALA A 186 -6.44 12.15 2.20
C ALA A 186 -6.70 11.97 3.70
N ALA A 187 -6.88 10.73 4.13
CA ALA A 187 -6.95 10.33 5.53
C ALA A 187 -5.69 9.53 5.88
N GLY A 188 -4.90 10.05 6.80
CA GLY A 188 -3.72 9.37 7.32
C GLY A 188 -4.06 8.46 8.49
N ILE A 189 -3.54 7.23 8.47
CA ILE A 189 -3.61 6.26 9.56
C ILE A 189 -2.18 5.84 9.96
N GLY A 190 -1.99 5.31 11.17
CA GLY A 190 -0.65 4.91 11.62
C GLY A 190 0.37 6.06 11.55
N PRO A 191 1.56 5.86 10.95
CA PRO A 191 2.56 6.92 10.80
C PRO A 191 2.04 8.15 10.05
N ALA A 192 1.25 7.96 8.99
CA ALA A 192 0.71 9.05 8.19
C ALA A 192 -0.41 9.86 8.89
N ALA A 193 -0.91 9.40 10.04
CA ALA A 193 -1.81 10.21 10.87
C ALA A 193 -1.17 11.52 11.35
N ASN A 194 0.16 11.60 11.35
CA ASN A 194 0.90 12.80 11.71
C ASN A 194 1.27 13.68 10.51
N SER A 195 0.93 13.29 9.28
CA SER A 195 1.19 14.08 8.08
C SER A 195 0.46 15.42 8.14
N LEU A 196 1.17 16.50 7.83
CA LEU A 196 0.59 17.84 7.72
C LEU A 196 -0.27 18.01 6.46
N LEU A 197 -0.14 17.10 5.50
CA LEU A 197 -0.90 17.10 4.25
C LEU A 197 -2.22 16.33 4.36
N ALA A 198 -2.38 15.47 5.40
CA ALA A 198 -3.60 14.71 5.60
C ALA A 198 -4.77 15.64 6.02
N ASP A 199 -5.91 15.50 5.34
CA ASP A 199 -7.13 16.24 5.67
C ASP A 199 -7.83 15.62 6.90
N PHE A 200 -7.65 14.32 7.12
CA PHE A 200 -8.19 13.58 8.26
C PHE A 200 -7.11 12.72 8.91
N ARG A 201 -7.21 12.56 10.23
CA ARG A 201 -6.29 11.76 11.04
C ARG A 201 -7.08 10.63 11.70
N LEU A 202 -6.71 9.40 11.40
CA LEU A 202 -7.39 8.21 11.90
C LEU A 202 -6.49 7.51 12.92
N GLN A 203 -7.05 7.09 14.05
CA GLN A 203 -6.39 6.17 14.97
C GLN A 203 -6.63 4.71 14.58
N LYS A 204 -7.81 4.44 14.01
CA LYS A 204 -8.22 3.16 13.47
C LYS A 204 -9.16 3.37 12.28
N LEU A 205 -9.37 2.34 11.47
CA LEU A 205 -10.11 2.49 10.22
C LEU A 205 -11.58 2.91 10.45
N SER A 206 -12.20 2.43 11.51
CA SER A 206 -13.59 2.79 11.85
C SER A 206 -13.82 4.27 12.18
N ASP A 207 -12.75 5.06 12.37
CA ASP A 207 -12.90 6.52 12.50
C ASP A 207 -13.39 7.18 11.19
N LEU A 208 -13.22 6.50 10.04
CA LEU A 208 -13.83 6.92 8.77
C LEU A 208 -15.35 7.09 8.86
N LEU A 209 -16.02 6.27 9.67
CA LEU A 209 -17.47 6.31 9.82
C LEU A 209 -17.96 7.56 10.58
N LYS A 210 -17.03 8.30 11.21
CA LYS A 210 -17.29 9.54 11.93
C LYS A 210 -16.86 10.77 11.14
N THR A 211 -16.14 10.59 10.02
CA THR A 211 -15.75 11.73 9.18
C THR A 211 -17.01 12.41 8.61
N PRO A 212 -17.04 13.74 8.52
CA PRO A 212 -18.21 14.44 8.01
C PRO A 212 -18.55 13.96 6.60
N ALA A 213 -19.73 13.35 6.47
CA ALA A 213 -20.28 12.91 5.19
C ALA A 213 -20.72 14.12 4.32
#